data_f18a8fd39c406ee8e5fb9bbcfeca9ded
#
_entry.id   f18a8fd39c406ee8e5fb9bbcfeca9ded
#
_cell.length_a   1.000
_cell.length_b   1.000
_cell.length_c   1.000
_cell.angle_alpha   90.00
_cell.angle_beta   90.00
_cell.angle_gamma   90.00
#
_symmetry.space_group_name_H-M   'P 1'
#
loop_
_entity.id
_entity.type
_entity.pdbx_description
1 polymer ?
#
loop_
_entity_poly.entity_id
_entity_poly.type
_entity_poly.pdbx_seq_one_letter_code
_entity_poly.pdbx_strand_id
1 'polypeptide(L)'
;DGREPWRVFTYERAARAVRVEVDPDRVLLLDEGFTQLRTNWDLRGVVDECIADWCKRHGRDPTSLELLVAFSHLHADHYAAVNQFADRPNTRYMGLTHEEMLGFWGMTDFPEQRVTLDLGGRDILIWGSPGHVVSEFAYYDSYTQILYTGDMFYRGRCYITYWQPWFDSMARLIAFCDEFPVSHVMGCHIEISRDGTDYPYGTTWQPDEAPVQMTVEDLRQTFEFAKTITE
;
A
#
# COMPACT_ATOMS: atom_id res chain seq x y z
N ASP A 1 -27.65 1.23 1.90
CA ASP A 1 -26.29 1.06 2.37
C ASP A 1 -25.50 2.28 1.89
N GLY A 2 -25.40 3.31 2.73
CA GLY A 2 -24.86 4.63 2.36
C GLY A 2 -23.36 4.74 2.55
N ARG A 3 -22.60 3.69 2.25
CA ARG A 3 -21.14 3.70 2.31
C ARG A 3 -20.61 4.39 1.06
N GLU A 4 -20.16 5.65 1.21
CA GLU A 4 -19.49 6.34 0.13
C GLU A 4 -18.08 5.82 -0.07
N PRO A 5 -17.60 5.69 -1.31
CA PRO A 5 -16.25 5.26 -1.59
C PRO A 5 -15.24 6.32 -1.13
N TRP A 6 -14.20 5.85 -0.51
CA TRP A 6 -12.96 6.46 -0.07
C TRP A 6 -12.27 7.29 -1.16
N ARG A 7 -11.42 8.21 -0.75
CA ARG A 7 -10.60 9.01 -1.67
C ARG A 7 -9.20 8.43 -1.73
N VAL A 8 -8.76 8.04 -2.92
CA VAL A 8 -7.35 7.83 -3.24
C VAL A 8 -6.77 9.21 -3.59
N PHE A 9 -5.74 9.62 -2.86
CA PHE A 9 -4.99 10.82 -3.21
C PHE A 9 -3.74 10.41 -3.95
N THR A 10 -3.67 10.70 -5.24
CA THR A 10 -2.44 10.63 -6.02
C THR A 10 -1.81 12.01 -6.05
N TYR A 11 -0.55 12.13 -5.65
CA TYR A 11 0.19 13.37 -5.75
C TYR A 11 1.06 13.37 -7.00
N GLU A 12 0.90 14.40 -7.86
CA GLU A 12 1.47 14.46 -9.21
C GLU A 12 3.00 14.63 -9.30
N ARG A 13 3.75 14.66 -8.21
CA ARG A 13 5.20 14.89 -8.22
C ARG A 13 6.11 13.70 -7.96
N ALA A 14 5.57 12.60 -7.55
CA ALA A 14 6.23 11.31 -7.52
C ALA A 14 5.10 10.29 -7.56
N ALA A 15 5.15 9.36 -8.50
CA ALA A 15 4.10 8.35 -8.72
C ALA A 15 3.93 7.44 -7.50
N ARG A 16 3.25 7.92 -6.45
CA ARG A 16 3.07 7.22 -5.19
C ARG A 16 1.66 7.42 -4.69
N ALA A 17 0.99 6.31 -4.47
CA ALA A 17 -0.34 6.31 -3.92
C ALA A 17 -0.25 6.27 -2.39
N VAL A 18 -0.58 7.38 -1.76
CA VAL A 18 -0.92 7.42 -0.34
C VAL A 18 -2.39 7.03 -0.20
N ARG A 19 -2.70 6.12 0.71
CA ARG A 19 -4.06 5.67 0.94
C ARG A 19 -4.53 6.00 2.32
N VAL A 20 -5.74 6.55 2.40
CA VAL A 20 -6.45 6.76 3.65
C VAL A 20 -7.75 5.99 3.58
N GLU A 21 -7.90 4.98 4.42
CA GLU A 21 -9.11 4.18 4.58
C GLU A 21 -9.76 4.52 5.90
N VAL A 22 -10.94 5.13 5.85
CA VAL A 22 -11.67 5.57 7.04
C VAL A 22 -12.91 4.70 7.23
N ASP A 23 -13.03 4.12 8.41
CA ASP A 23 -14.19 3.33 8.82
C ASP A 23 -14.61 3.73 10.24
N PRO A 24 -15.78 3.27 10.76
CA PRO A 24 -16.37 3.78 12.01
C PRO A 24 -15.45 3.78 13.23
N ASP A 25 -14.51 2.86 13.34
CA ASP A 25 -13.70 2.70 14.53
C ASP A 25 -12.23 3.10 14.34
N ARG A 26 -11.71 2.95 13.14
CA ARG A 26 -10.29 3.16 12.83
C ARG A 26 -10.06 3.78 11.45
N VAL A 27 -8.88 4.35 11.30
CA VAL A 27 -8.36 4.86 10.03
C VAL A 27 -7.04 4.15 9.76
N LEU A 28 -6.86 3.64 8.56
CA LEU A 28 -5.58 3.14 8.07
C LEU A 28 -5.01 4.11 7.04
N LEU A 29 -3.80 4.62 7.31
CA LEU A 29 -2.93 5.29 6.34
C LEU A 29 -1.86 4.29 5.91
N LEU A 30 -1.76 4.05 4.61
CA LEU A 30 -0.80 3.11 4.03
C LEU A 30 0.12 3.83 3.05
N ASP A 31 1.43 3.68 3.25
CA ASP A 31 2.53 4.33 2.51
C ASP A 31 2.46 5.86 2.53
N GLU A 32 3.38 6.48 3.26
CA GLU A 32 3.32 7.93 3.55
C GLU A 32 4.16 8.78 2.59
N GLY A 33 4.95 8.16 1.73
CA GLY A 33 5.80 8.88 0.78
C GLY A 33 7.11 9.40 1.37
N PHE A 34 7.83 10.20 0.59
CA PHE A 34 9.27 10.49 0.81
C PHE A 34 9.56 11.64 1.76
N THR A 35 8.64 12.55 2.05
CA THR A 35 8.98 13.79 2.75
C THR A 35 8.66 13.77 4.25
N GLN A 36 9.68 14.00 5.07
CA GLN A 36 9.54 14.19 6.52
C GLN A 36 9.03 15.60 6.88
N LEU A 37 9.22 16.57 6.00
CA LEU A 37 8.96 17.98 6.29
C LEU A 37 7.55 18.39 5.83
N ARG A 38 6.68 18.73 6.78
CA ARG A 38 5.34 19.27 6.50
C ARG A 38 5.36 20.52 5.63
N THR A 39 6.44 21.31 5.68
CA THR A 39 6.63 22.50 4.83
C THR A 39 6.79 22.15 3.35
N ASN A 40 7.24 20.92 3.02
CA ASN A 40 7.34 20.45 1.65
C ASN A 40 6.04 19.83 1.17
N TRP A 41 5.39 19.06 2.05
CA TRP A 41 4.08 18.47 1.85
C TRP A 41 3.48 18.10 3.21
N ASP A 42 2.38 18.74 3.58
CA ASP A 42 1.68 18.49 4.83
C ASP A 42 0.74 17.28 4.69
N LEU A 43 1.30 16.08 4.64
CA LEU A 43 0.53 14.85 4.58
C LEU A 43 -0.42 14.71 5.77
N ARG A 44 0.07 15.05 6.98
CA ARG A 44 -0.76 15.00 8.18
C ARG A 44 -1.98 15.91 8.06
N GLY A 45 -1.82 17.14 7.59
CA GLY A 45 -2.95 18.05 7.36
C GLY A 45 -3.98 17.46 6.40
N VAL A 46 -3.53 16.88 5.30
CA VAL A 46 -4.41 16.22 4.33
C VAL A 46 -5.16 15.04 4.95
N VAL A 47 -4.48 14.19 5.72
CA VAL A 47 -5.11 13.05 6.41
C VAL A 47 -6.14 13.53 7.43
N ASP A 48 -5.80 14.54 8.24
CA ASP A 48 -6.72 15.12 9.23
C ASP A 48 -7.96 15.73 8.57
N GLU A 49 -7.81 16.41 7.42
CA GLU A 49 -8.93 16.91 6.63
C GLU A 49 -9.83 15.78 6.10
N CYS A 50 -9.24 14.68 5.61
CA CYS A 50 -9.99 13.52 5.15
C CYS A 50 -10.80 12.88 6.29
N ILE A 51 -10.19 12.72 7.46
CA ILE A 51 -10.85 12.18 8.66
C ILE A 51 -11.99 13.12 9.09
N ALA A 52 -11.73 14.43 9.15
CA ALA A 52 -12.74 15.42 9.55
C ALA A 52 -13.93 15.46 8.58
N ASP A 53 -13.66 15.41 7.27
CA ASP A 53 -14.73 15.39 6.24
C ASP A 53 -15.58 14.12 6.33
N TRP A 54 -14.94 12.96 6.51
CA TRP A 54 -15.65 11.70 6.71
C TRP A 54 -16.51 11.74 7.99
N CYS A 55 -15.92 12.16 9.13
CA CYS A 55 -16.62 12.26 10.41
C CYS A 55 -17.80 13.22 10.35
N LYS A 56 -17.65 14.37 9.69
CA LYS A 56 -18.72 15.35 9.47
C LYS A 56 -19.91 14.72 8.73
N ARG A 57 -19.65 13.94 7.67
CA ARG A 57 -20.70 13.26 6.90
C ARG A 57 -21.43 12.16 7.69
N HIS A 58 -20.73 11.53 8.63
CA HIS A 58 -21.27 10.42 9.41
C HIS A 58 -21.67 10.80 10.84
N GLY A 59 -21.62 12.08 11.20
CA GLY A 59 -22.00 12.55 12.55
C GLY A 59 -21.08 12.03 13.66
N ARG A 60 -19.76 11.86 13.37
CA ARG A 60 -18.77 11.32 14.30
C ARG A 60 -17.80 12.42 14.77
N ASP A 61 -17.16 12.18 15.91
CA ASP A 61 -16.07 13.01 16.40
C ASP A 61 -14.75 12.52 15.81
N PRO A 62 -13.98 13.37 15.08
CA PRO A 62 -12.68 12.99 14.52
C PRO A 62 -11.68 12.50 15.57
N THR A 63 -11.80 12.96 16.82
CA THR A 63 -10.89 12.55 17.90
C THR A 63 -11.17 11.14 18.44
N SER A 64 -12.33 10.56 18.11
CA SER A 64 -12.71 9.21 18.52
C SER A 64 -12.05 8.12 17.68
N LEU A 65 -11.58 8.43 16.47
CA LEU A 65 -11.00 7.45 15.57
C LEU A 65 -9.52 7.23 15.83
N GLU A 66 -9.11 5.98 16.01
CA GLU A 66 -7.69 5.61 16.05
C GLU A 66 -7.11 5.66 14.62
N LEU A 67 -6.00 6.39 14.44
CA LEU A 67 -5.24 6.37 13.20
C LEU A 67 -4.11 5.34 13.29
N LEU A 68 -4.08 4.41 12.35
CA LEU A 68 -2.98 3.48 12.13
C LEU A 68 -2.17 3.98 10.93
N VAL A 69 -0.89 4.29 11.15
CA VAL A 69 0.06 4.73 10.12
C VAL A 69 0.99 3.56 9.82
N ALA A 70 0.90 3.01 8.62
CA ALA A 70 1.62 1.83 8.20
C ALA A 70 2.19 1.99 6.78
N PHE A 71 3.16 1.18 6.44
CA PHE A 71 3.79 1.17 5.13
C PHE A 71 4.04 -0.26 4.65
N SER A 72 4.18 -0.42 3.34
CA SER A 72 4.40 -1.72 2.73
C SER A 72 5.77 -2.29 3.05
N HIS A 73 6.83 -1.44 3.09
CA HIS A 73 8.19 -1.89 3.33
C HIS A 73 9.14 -0.75 3.78
N LEU A 74 10.40 -1.11 4.09
CA LEU A 74 11.40 -0.22 4.68
C LEU A 74 12.24 0.55 3.64
N HIS A 75 11.63 1.13 2.61
CA HIS A 75 12.26 2.15 1.78
C HIS A 75 11.74 3.54 2.15
N ALA A 76 12.64 4.52 2.15
CA ALA A 76 12.36 5.86 2.67
C ALA A 76 11.19 6.57 1.98
N ASP A 77 10.90 6.21 0.76
CA ASP A 77 9.81 6.72 -0.03
C ASP A 77 8.43 6.18 0.38
N HIS A 78 8.39 5.19 1.27
CA HIS A 78 7.16 4.63 1.83
C HIS A 78 6.93 5.04 3.28
N TYR A 79 7.98 5.34 4.06
CA TYR A 79 7.86 5.64 5.49
C TYR A 79 8.35 7.02 5.92
N ALA A 80 8.98 7.81 5.05
CA ALA A 80 9.67 9.03 5.51
C ALA A 80 8.74 10.06 6.17
N ALA A 81 7.46 10.10 5.79
CA ALA A 81 6.50 11.02 6.36
C ALA A 81 5.88 10.56 7.69
N VAL A 82 6.18 9.34 8.18
CA VAL A 82 5.65 8.83 9.46
C VAL A 82 5.92 9.79 10.63
N ASN A 83 7.05 10.49 10.61
CA ASN A 83 7.42 11.48 11.63
C ASN A 83 6.44 12.66 11.73
N GLN A 84 5.63 12.91 10.70
CA GLN A 84 4.61 13.95 10.74
C GLN A 84 3.47 13.60 11.72
N PHE A 85 3.36 12.35 12.12
CA PHE A 85 2.32 11.82 12.99
C PHE A 85 2.77 11.57 14.43
N ALA A 86 4.06 11.78 14.75
CA ALA A 86 4.65 11.43 16.05
C ALA A 86 3.97 12.11 17.25
N ASP A 87 3.45 13.34 17.09
CA ASP A 87 2.74 14.10 18.11
C ASP A 87 1.21 14.11 17.93
N ARG A 88 0.68 13.31 16.99
CA ARG A 88 -0.77 13.22 16.76
C ARG A 88 -1.41 12.32 17.82
N PRO A 89 -2.44 12.81 18.55
CA PRO A 89 -3.14 12.00 19.54
C PRO A 89 -3.89 10.85 18.85
N ASN A 90 -4.17 9.81 19.62
CA ASN A 90 -4.92 8.62 19.16
C ASN A 90 -4.36 8.03 17.86
N THR A 91 -3.02 7.90 17.78
CA THR A 91 -2.31 7.43 16.59
C THR A 91 -1.29 6.36 16.98
N ARG A 92 -1.29 5.27 16.25
CA ARG A 92 -0.24 4.25 16.29
C ARG A 92 0.47 4.25 14.94
N TYR A 93 1.78 4.18 14.95
CA TYR A 93 2.59 4.09 13.74
C TYR A 93 3.53 2.89 13.79
N MET A 94 3.77 2.33 12.62
CA MET A 94 4.65 1.18 12.43
C MET A 94 6.10 1.59 12.69
N GLY A 95 6.87 0.74 13.35
CA GLY A 95 8.29 0.95 13.59
C GLY A 95 9.15 0.70 12.35
N LEU A 96 10.42 1.11 12.41
CA LEU A 96 11.34 1.15 11.27
C LEU A 96 12.31 -0.06 11.23
N THR A 97 11.94 -1.16 11.89
CA THR A 97 12.64 -2.44 11.78
C THR A 97 11.66 -3.53 11.39
N HIS A 98 12.15 -4.59 10.76
CA HIS A 98 11.29 -5.73 10.39
C HIS A 98 10.57 -6.33 11.61
N GLU A 99 11.27 -6.46 12.75
CA GLU A 99 10.69 -6.97 13.99
C GLU A 99 9.55 -6.07 14.51
N GLU A 100 9.74 -4.75 14.46
CA GLU A 100 8.70 -3.79 14.86
C GLU A 100 7.49 -3.83 13.91
N MET A 101 7.72 -4.02 12.61
CA MET A 101 6.63 -4.19 11.63
C MET A 101 5.82 -5.46 11.91
N LEU A 102 6.50 -6.59 12.18
CA LEU A 102 5.84 -7.84 12.60
C LEU A 102 5.04 -7.64 13.89
N GLY A 103 5.65 -6.99 14.89
CA GLY A 103 4.99 -6.68 16.16
C GLY A 103 3.77 -5.77 16.02
N PHE A 104 3.82 -4.81 15.10
CA PHE A 104 2.71 -3.90 14.83
C PHE A 104 1.45 -4.65 14.36
N TRP A 105 1.62 -5.65 13.51
CA TRP A 105 0.54 -6.52 13.02
C TRP A 105 0.26 -7.74 13.90
N GLY A 106 1.10 -8.01 14.90
CA GLY A 106 1.00 -9.23 15.71
C GLY A 106 1.34 -10.50 14.92
N MET A 107 2.21 -10.37 13.91
CA MET A 107 2.63 -11.46 13.03
C MET A 107 3.78 -12.25 13.67
N THR A 108 3.67 -13.58 13.73
CA THR A 108 4.66 -14.48 14.34
C THR A 108 5.24 -15.49 13.36
N ASP A 109 4.62 -15.66 12.20
CA ASP A 109 5.06 -16.59 11.14
C ASP A 109 5.07 -15.87 9.79
N PHE A 110 6.18 -15.19 9.50
CA PHE A 110 6.39 -14.45 8.25
C PHE A 110 7.15 -15.33 7.25
N PRO A 111 6.75 -15.33 5.98
CA PRO A 111 5.68 -14.53 5.35
C PRO A 111 4.31 -15.24 5.27
N GLU A 112 4.17 -16.43 5.89
CA GLU A 112 3.06 -17.34 5.63
C GLU A 112 1.77 -16.95 6.39
N GLN A 113 1.92 -16.30 7.55
CA GLN A 113 0.77 -15.89 8.35
C GLN A 113 0.00 -14.76 7.69
N ARG A 114 -1.32 -14.92 7.62
CA ARG A 114 -2.25 -13.88 7.22
C ARG A 114 -2.92 -13.28 8.47
N VAL A 115 -2.82 -11.98 8.63
CA VAL A 115 -3.43 -11.22 9.73
C VAL A 115 -4.60 -10.43 9.20
N THR A 116 -5.67 -10.30 9.99
CA THR A 116 -6.84 -9.48 9.67
C THR A 116 -6.88 -8.27 10.59
N LEU A 117 -6.91 -7.07 10.00
CA LEU A 117 -7.22 -5.82 10.67
C LEU A 117 -8.68 -5.45 10.39
N ASP A 118 -9.52 -5.46 11.42
CA ASP A 118 -10.87 -4.94 11.33
C ASP A 118 -10.88 -3.43 11.61
N LEU A 119 -11.35 -2.66 10.64
CA LEU A 119 -11.50 -1.20 10.76
C LEU A 119 -12.86 -0.78 11.33
N GLY A 120 -13.75 -1.74 11.65
CA GLY A 120 -15.12 -1.50 12.13
C GLY A 120 -16.17 -2.05 11.16
N GLY A 121 -15.95 -3.27 10.68
CA GLY A 121 -16.78 -3.97 9.70
C GLY A 121 -16.22 -3.96 8.28
N ARG A 122 -14.96 -3.55 8.14
CA ARG A 122 -14.16 -3.64 6.91
C ARG A 122 -12.83 -4.30 7.24
N ASP A 123 -12.60 -5.46 6.68
CA ASP A 123 -11.41 -6.26 6.92
C ASP A 123 -10.31 -5.94 5.93
N ILE A 124 -9.12 -5.66 6.45
CA ILE A 124 -7.88 -5.59 5.69
C ILE A 124 -7.07 -6.84 6.02
N LEU A 125 -6.83 -7.68 5.02
CA LEU A 125 -5.95 -8.84 5.14
C LEU A 125 -4.51 -8.44 4.84
N ILE A 126 -3.56 -8.89 5.67
CA ILE A 126 -2.16 -8.48 5.63
C ILE A 126 -1.28 -9.71 5.73
N TRP A 127 -0.28 -9.84 4.87
CA TRP A 127 0.70 -10.93 4.92
C TRP A 127 2.04 -10.51 4.31
N GLY A 128 3.09 -11.32 4.54
CA GLY A 128 4.41 -11.08 3.98
C GLY A 128 4.48 -11.34 2.48
N SER A 129 5.11 -10.43 1.75
CA SER A 129 5.39 -10.55 0.31
C SER A 129 6.84 -10.20 -0.02
N PRO A 130 7.84 -10.89 0.61
CA PRO A 130 9.25 -10.57 0.39
C PRO A 130 9.67 -10.81 -1.06
N GLY A 131 10.63 -9.99 -1.54
CA GLY A 131 11.17 -10.12 -2.90
C GLY A 131 11.84 -8.87 -3.40
N HIS A 132 11.16 -7.75 -3.38
CA HIS A 132 11.76 -6.44 -3.56
C HIS A 132 12.70 -6.13 -2.38
N VAL A 133 12.17 -6.24 -1.16
CA VAL A 133 12.94 -6.31 0.09
C VAL A 133 12.46 -7.49 0.95
N VAL A 134 13.19 -7.79 2.05
CA VAL A 134 12.83 -8.90 2.96
C VAL A 134 11.63 -8.58 3.85
N SER A 135 11.35 -7.31 4.10
CA SER A 135 10.33 -6.82 5.07
C SER A 135 9.07 -6.29 4.41
N GLU A 136 8.71 -6.80 3.24
CA GLU A 136 7.58 -6.30 2.48
C GLU A 136 6.27 -7.02 2.82
N PHE A 137 5.17 -6.26 2.85
CA PHE A 137 3.82 -6.75 3.09
C PHE A 137 2.89 -6.41 1.93
N ALA A 138 2.00 -7.35 1.63
CA ALA A 138 0.83 -7.12 0.80
C ALA A 138 -0.40 -6.88 1.68
N TYR A 139 -1.33 -6.08 1.15
CA TYR A 139 -2.58 -5.73 1.82
C TYR A 139 -3.75 -5.98 0.89
N TYR A 140 -4.83 -6.53 1.40
CA TYR A 140 -6.06 -6.71 0.65
C TYR A 140 -7.23 -6.10 1.39
N ASP A 141 -7.92 -5.20 0.75
CA ASP A 141 -9.15 -4.60 1.27
C ASP A 141 -10.36 -5.40 0.81
N SER A 142 -11.01 -6.06 1.74
CA SER A 142 -12.17 -6.92 1.47
C SER A 142 -13.38 -6.18 0.91
N TYR A 143 -13.50 -4.87 1.21
CA TYR A 143 -14.62 -4.05 0.76
C TYR A 143 -14.48 -3.61 -0.70
N THR A 144 -13.30 -3.15 -1.10
CA THR A 144 -13.04 -2.70 -2.47
C THR A 144 -12.52 -3.81 -3.36
N GLN A 145 -12.10 -4.91 -2.74
CA GLN A 145 -11.46 -6.04 -3.40
C GLN A 145 -10.16 -5.64 -4.10
N ILE A 146 -9.46 -4.62 -3.59
CA ILE A 146 -8.17 -4.19 -4.13
C ILE A 146 -7.05 -4.90 -3.37
N LEU A 147 -6.11 -5.46 -4.14
CA LEU A 147 -4.88 -6.05 -3.65
C LEU A 147 -3.74 -5.05 -3.85
N TYR A 148 -3.14 -4.61 -2.73
CA TYR A 148 -2.00 -3.69 -2.70
C TYR A 148 -0.71 -4.48 -2.55
N THR A 149 0.22 -4.30 -3.46
CA THR A 149 1.42 -5.11 -3.60
C THR A 149 2.72 -4.37 -3.31
N GLY A 150 2.65 -3.12 -2.82
CA GLY A 150 3.85 -2.33 -2.56
C GLY A 150 4.73 -2.22 -3.80
N ASP A 151 6.02 -2.48 -3.62
CA ASP A 151 7.00 -2.51 -4.71
C ASP A 151 7.32 -3.92 -5.20
N MET A 152 6.67 -4.93 -4.61
CA MET A 152 6.80 -6.32 -5.03
C MET A 152 6.28 -6.54 -6.45
N PHE A 153 5.16 -5.89 -6.81
CA PHE A 153 4.57 -5.94 -8.14
C PHE A 153 3.82 -4.65 -8.45
N TYR A 154 4.26 -3.93 -9.48
CA TYR A 154 3.66 -2.69 -9.97
C TYR A 154 3.85 -2.53 -11.48
N ARG A 155 3.18 -1.56 -12.06
CA ARG A 155 3.26 -1.30 -13.51
C ARG A 155 4.55 -0.54 -13.82
N GLY A 156 5.50 -1.24 -14.42
CA GLY A 156 6.78 -0.66 -14.83
C GLY A 156 7.97 -1.54 -14.46
N ARG A 157 9.05 -0.93 -14.03
CA ARG A 157 10.32 -1.58 -13.76
C ARG A 157 10.39 -2.09 -12.34
N CYS A 158 9.97 -3.35 -12.11
CA CYS A 158 10.08 -3.99 -10.80
C CYS A 158 11.55 -4.26 -10.44
N TYR A 159 11.98 -3.76 -9.29
CA TYR A 159 13.32 -4.00 -8.75
C TYR A 159 13.30 -5.24 -7.84
N ILE A 160 13.80 -6.37 -8.33
CA ILE A 160 13.78 -7.64 -7.61
C ILE A 160 15.15 -7.88 -6.98
N THR A 161 15.24 -7.72 -5.65
CA THR A 161 16.49 -7.94 -4.92
C THR A 161 16.69 -9.42 -4.58
N TYR A 162 15.59 -10.12 -4.26
CA TYR A 162 15.61 -11.51 -3.82
C TYR A 162 14.71 -12.33 -4.73
N TRP A 163 15.32 -12.98 -5.74
CA TRP A 163 14.56 -13.67 -6.80
C TRP A 163 13.63 -14.76 -6.27
N GLN A 164 14.14 -15.73 -5.49
CA GLN A 164 13.32 -16.83 -5.00
C GLN A 164 12.19 -16.36 -4.07
N PRO A 165 12.44 -15.51 -3.05
CA PRO A 165 11.37 -14.91 -2.26
C PRO A 165 10.33 -14.15 -3.09
N TRP A 166 10.75 -13.42 -4.11
CA TRP A 166 9.85 -12.73 -5.04
C TRP A 166 8.97 -13.71 -5.81
N PHE A 167 9.59 -14.75 -6.36
CA PHE A 167 8.89 -15.79 -7.12
C PHE A 167 7.86 -16.52 -6.25
N ASP A 168 8.22 -16.90 -5.03
CA ASP A 168 7.32 -17.52 -4.07
C ASP A 168 6.18 -16.57 -3.65
N SER A 169 6.48 -15.29 -3.50
CA SER A 169 5.48 -14.27 -3.19
C SER A 169 4.49 -14.06 -4.34
N MET A 170 4.96 -14.04 -5.59
CA MET A 170 4.07 -14.03 -6.78
C MET A 170 3.13 -15.22 -6.79
N ALA A 171 3.64 -16.42 -6.50
CA ALA A 171 2.81 -17.63 -6.43
C ALA A 171 1.73 -17.52 -5.33
N ARG A 172 2.10 -16.98 -4.14
CA ARG A 172 1.14 -16.73 -3.04
C ARG A 172 0.08 -15.69 -3.40
N LEU A 173 0.46 -14.60 -4.08
CA LEU A 173 -0.50 -13.58 -4.55
C LEU A 173 -1.50 -14.17 -5.54
N ILE A 174 -1.04 -15.03 -6.46
CA ILE A 174 -1.92 -15.70 -7.43
C ILE A 174 -2.87 -16.66 -6.71
N ALA A 175 -2.37 -17.49 -5.79
CA ALA A 175 -3.20 -18.39 -4.99
C ALA A 175 -4.24 -17.60 -4.17
N PHE A 176 -3.88 -16.43 -3.65
CA PHE A 176 -4.82 -15.53 -3.00
C PHE A 176 -5.93 -15.05 -3.94
N CYS A 177 -5.57 -14.68 -5.18
CA CYS A 177 -6.55 -14.27 -6.19
C CYS A 177 -7.46 -15.41 -6.68
N ASP A 178 -7.07 -16.67 -6.47
CA ASP A 178 -7.93 -17.85 -6.72
C ASP A 178 -8.93 -18.08 -5.58
N GLU A 179 -8.55 -17.68 -4.35
CA GLU A 179 -9.35 -17.83 -3.13
C GLU A 179 -10.33 -16.66 -2.91
N PHE A 180 -9.88 -15.43 -3.21
CA PHE A 180 -10.61 -14.18 -2.95
C PHE A 180 -10.92 -13.41 -4.23
N PRO A 181 -12.08 -12.73 -4.31
CA PRO A 181 -12.37 -11.83 -5.43
C PRO A 181 -11.42 -10.62 -5.38
N VAL A 182 -10.63 -10.44 -6.43
CA VAL A 182 -9.74 -9.27 -6.59
C VAL A 182 -10.19 -8.45 -7.78
N SER A 183 -10.60 -7.20 -7.52
CA SER A 183 -11.04 -6.26 -8.54
C SER A 183 -9.86 -5.65 -9.30
N HIS A 184 -8.81 -5.27 -8.57
CA HIS A 184 -7.60 -4.66 -9.10
C HIS A 184 -6.38 -5.06 -8.25
N VAL A 185 -5.22 -5.13 -8.92
CA VAL A 185 -3.90 -5.20 -8.27
C VAL A 185 -3.25 -3.83 -8.40
N MET A 186 -2.70 -3.31 -7.31
CA MET A 186 -2.15 -1.95 -7.28
C MET A 186 -0.82 -1.93 -6.51
N GLY A 187 0.25 -1.61 -7.21
CA GLY A 187 1.54 -1.30 -6.59
C GLY A 187 1.70 0.18 -6.29
N CYS A 188 2.89 0.56 -5.81
CA CYS A 188 3.17 1.93 -5.35
C CYS A 188 3.85 2.81 -6.41
N HIS A 189 4.40 2.23 -7.47
CA HIS A 189 5.10 2.94 -8.53
C HIS A 189 4.44 2.78 -9.90
N ILE A 190 4.69 3.77 -10.75
CA ILE A 190 4.41 3.74 -12.19
C ILE A 190 5.63 4.37 -12.86
N GLU A 191 6.35 3.59 -13.66
CA GLU A 191 7.56 4.05 -14.34
C GLU A 191 7.48 3.86 -15.86
N ILE A 192 6.26 3.71 -16.35
CA ILE A 192 5.95 3.44 -17.74
C ILE A 192 4.82 4.35 -18.23
N SER A 193 4.93 4.83 -19.45
CA SER A 193 3.90 5.61 -20.10
C SER A 193 2.75 4.73 -20.60
N ARG A 194 1.64 5.35 -21.01
CA ARG A 194 0.46 4.66 -21.54
C ARG A 194 0.73 3.85 -22.79
N ASP A 195 1.73 4.24 -23.58
CA ASP A 195 2.14 3.52 -24.81
C ASP A 195 3.20 2.44 -24.55
N GLY A 196 3.56 2.20 -23.28
CA GLY A 196 4.51 1.17 -22.89
C GLY A 196 5.98 1.64 -22.93
N THR A 197 6.24 2.92 -23.11
CA THR A 197 7.61 3.45 -23.06
C THR A 197 8.05 3.64 -21.61
N ASP A 198 9.20 3.05 -21.27
CA ASP A 198 9.82 3.16 -19.95
C ASP A 198 10.41 4.56 -19.75
N TYR A 199 10.08 5.23 -18.65
CA TYR A 199 10.68 6.51 -18.29
C TYR A 199 12.11 6.29 -17.79
N PRO A 200 13.09 7.12 -18.20
CA PRO A 200 14.45 7.03 -17.69
C PRO A 200 14.52 7.16 -16.17
N TYR A 201 15.43 6.42 -15.54
CA TYR A 201 15.64 6.51 -14.10
C TYR A 201 15.92 7.96 -13.67
N GLY A 202 15.25 8.42 -12.62
CA GLY A 202 15.36 9.78 -12.12
C GLY A 202 14.49 10.82 -12.85
N THR A 203 13.62 10.39 -13.76
CA THR A 203 12.62 11.29 -14.38
C THR A 203 11.70 11.86 -13.31
N THR A 204 11.61 13.19 -13.23
CA THR A 204 10.80 13.92 -12.24
C THR A 204 9.46 14.40 -12.77
N TRP A 205 9.22 14.24 -14.08
CA TRP A 205 7.99 14.62 -14.75
C TRP A 205 7.56 13.52 -15.72
N GLN A 206 6.40 12.93 -15.47
CA GLN A 206 5.86 11.77 -16.19
C GLN A 206 4.39 12.04 -16.55
N PRO A 207 4.12 12.93 -17.53
CA PRO A 207 2.77 13.42 -17.82
C PRO A 207 1.85 12.35 -18.43
N ASP A 208 2.43 11.34 -19.05
CA ASP A 208 1.70 10.30 -19.78
C ASP A 208 1.77 8.93 -19.07
N GLU A 209 1.88 8.93 -17.76
CA GLU A 209 1.92 7.69 -16.96
C GLU A 209 0.76 6.75 -17.29
N ALA A 210 1.07 5.46 -17.31
CA ALA A 210 0.07 4.41 -17.39
C ALA A 210 -0.83 4.43 -16.13
N PRO A 211 -2.07 3.92 -16.20
CA PRO A 211 -2.89 3.75 -15.01
C PRO A 211 -2.21 2.86 -13.97
N VAL A 212 -2.31 3.21 -12.69
CA VAL A 212 -1.73 2.40 -11.60
C VAL A 212 -2.41 1.03 -11.47
N GLN A 213 -3.68 0.95 -11.86
CA GLN A 213 -4.47 -0.28 -11.76
C GLN A 213 -3.93 -1.34 -12.73
N MET A 214 -3.73 -2.53 -12.18
CA MET A 214 -3.45 -3.75 -12.92
C MET A 214 -4.56 -4.77 -12.67
N THR A 215 -4.60 -5.78 -13.50
CA THR A 215 -5.52 -6.90 -13.37
C THR A 215 -4.83 -8.10 -12.74
N VAL A 216 -5.62 -9.07 -12.26
CA VAL A 216 -5.11 -10.39 -11.86
C VAL A 216 -4.43 -11.10 -13.03
N GLU A 217 -4.90 -10.84 -14.25
CA GLU A 217 -4.29 -11.41 -15.45
C GLU A 217 -2.89 -10.83 -15.71
N ASP A 218 -2.65 -9.53 -15.48
CA ASP A 218 -1.30 -8.94 -15.56
C ASP A 218 -0.34 -9.64 -14.58
N LEU A 219 -0.82 -9.92 -13.35
CA LEU A 219 -0.04 -10.65 -12.33
C LEU A 219 0.30 -12.07 -12.80
N ARG A 220 -0.67 -12.81 -13.37
CA ARG A 220 -0.47 -14.16 -13.87
C ARG A 220 0.50 -14.20 -15.06
N GLN A 221 0.33 -13.30 -16.02
CA GLN A 221 1.21 -13.21 -17.20
C GLN A 221 2.65 -12.91 -16.81
N THR A 222 2.84 -11.99 -15.85
CA THR A 222 4.19 -11.69 -15.33
C THR A 222 4.81 -12.90 -14.64
N PHE A 223 4.04 -13.66 -13.87
CA PHE A 223 4.53 -14.89 -13.23
C PHE A 223 4.88 -15.98 -14.23
N GLU A 224 4.05 -16.20 -15.26
CA GLU A 224 4.36 -17.16 -16.33
C GLU A 224 5.63 -16.76 -17.09
N PHE A 225 5.82 -15.46 -17.36
CA PHE A 225 7.05 -14.98 -17.96
C PHE A 225 8.26 -15.23 -17.03
N ALA A 226 8.11 -14.98 -15.73
CA ALA A 226 9.17 -15.19 -14.75
C ALA A 226 9.65 -16.66 -14.71
N LYS A 227 8.76 -17.63 -14.90
CA LYS A 227 9.13 -19.05 -14.99
C LYS A 227 10.11 -19.33 -16.13
N THR A 228 10.00 -18.60 -17.24
CA THR A 228 10.89 -18.81 -18.40
C THR A 228 12.30 -18.25 -18.17
N ILE A 229 12.48 -17.38 -17.19
CA ILE A 229 13.80 -16.80 -16.85
C ILE A 229 14.60 -17.76 -15.96
N THR A 230 13.92 -18.63 -15.22
CA THR A 230 14.53 -19.57 -14.26
C THR A 230 14.87 -20.94 -14.85
N GLU A 231 14.44 -21.23 -16.06
CA GLU A 231 14.81 -22.43 -16.83
C GLU A 231 16.04 -22.18 -17.72
#